data_f5ed9c437d0bbb0540fea782833bd00e
#
_entry.id   f5ed9c437d0bbb0540fea782833bd00e
#
_cell.length_a   1.000
_cell.length_b   1.000
_cell.length_c   1.000
_cell.angle_alpha   90.00
_cell.angle_beta   90.00
_cell.angle_gamma   90.00
#
_symmetry.space_group_name_H-M   'P 1'
#
loop_
_entity.id
_entity.type
_entity.pdbx_description
1 polymer ?
#
loop_
_entity_poly.entity_id
_entity_poly.type
_entity_poly.pdbx_seq_one_letter_code
_entity_poly.pdbx_strand_id
1 'polypeptide(L)'
;PVIYLGLSRLVPFGEYQNDDAVSNIKKNLPDEYQQEISDIYKRFTHYAISSTNAQKMGDIKTRAEFSSDYEGIDSNTISAGEDNLHIILTALVSLEYYFKSISSSKTVESVLLIDELDATLHPAFQIKLLNLFREFSQQYKIQIVFTTHSMSILEAMLDCRDNVIYLVDGMTNITQMGELDIYKIKMHLSTLTHDDIYRDKVIPIFTEDEEARFLLDLILSRFEEAHPAEFCSIRRFFHIVQVNMGAENLMGIFCDSKLLRMTMKSICVLDGDHNSSLTDCIIALPGKSGSVSGSRMPPEQLLFEYANHLYITDDLFWTDATVLSKGYSKHFFIDRIRTKIEEYDASESAGTASKKRREFNKELFNKEKGFFEFLFKHWLH
;
A
#
# COMPACT_ATOMS: atom_id res chain seq x y z
N PRO A 1 21.64 -9.81 -29.59
CA PRO A 1 20.79 -9.09 -30.53
C PRO A 1 19.93 -8.05 -29.83
N VAL A 2 19.39 -7.13 -30.63
CA VAL A 2 18.42 -6.14 -30.20
C VAL A 2 17.20 -6.26 -31.12
N ILE A 3 16.02 -6.39 -30.52
CA ILE A 3 14.74 -6.31 -31.24
C ILE A 3 14.04 -5.02 -30.79
N TYR A 4 13.60 -4.21 -31.76
CA TYR A 4 12.80 -3.02 -31.53
C TYR A 4 11.41 -3.20 -32.14
N LEU A 5 10.39 -3.02 -31.32
CA LEU A 5 8.99 -3.07 -31.69
C LEU A 5 8.40 -1.66 -31.58
N GLY A 6 8.38 -0.91 -32.70
CA GLY A 6 7.81 0.41 -32.79
C GLY A 6 6.30 0.39 -33.05
N LEU A 7 5.69 1.56 -33.11
CA LEU A 7 4.23 1.75 -33.29
C LEU A 7 3.67 1.18 -34.61
N SER A 8 4.53 1.00 -35.62
CA SER A 8 4.13 0.38 -36.91
C SER A 8 3.49 -1.00 -36.75
N ARG A 9 3.81 -1.74 -35.66
CA ARG A 9 3.21 -3.05 -35.36
C ARG A 9 1.68 -2.96 -35.09
N LEU A 10 1.18 -1.78 -34.74
CA LEU A 10 -0.22 -1.55 -34.37
C LEU A 10 -1.14 -1.34 -35.57
N VAL A 11 -0.59 -1.15 -36.78
CA VAL A 11 -1.39 -0.97 -38.00
C VAL A 11 -2.20 -2.23 -38.27
N PRO A 12 -3.55 -2.20 -38.23
CA PRO A 12 -4.40 -3.35 -38.49
C PRO A 12 -4.24 -3.83 -39.94
N PHE A 13 -4.24 -5.14 -40.13
CA PHE A 13 -4.09 -5.71 -41.47
C PHE A 13 -5.27 -5.35 -42.39
N GLY A 14 -6.49 -5.35 -41.86
CA GLY A 14 -7.70 -5.03 -42.63
C GLY A 14 -7.78 -3.58 -43.15
N GLU A 15 -6.95 -2.66 -42.62
CA GLU A 15 -6.87 -1.28 -43.09
C GLU A 15 -5.81 -1.10 -44.21
N TYR A 16 -5.04 -2.13 -44.49
CA TYR A 16 -4.01 -2.10 -45.52
C TYR A 16 -4.61 -2.43 -46.89
N GLN A 17 -4.82 -1.44 -47.72
CA GLN A 17 -5.58 -1.56 -48.98
C GLN A 17 -4.79 -2.14 -50.16
N ASN A 18 -3.57 -2.61 -50.01
CA ASN A 18 -2.69 -2.98 -51.12
C ASN A 18 -2.28 -4.46 -51.01
N ASP A 19 -3.08 -5.36 -51.60
CA ASP A 19 -2.82 -6.80 -51.67
C ASP A 19 -1.48 -7.16 -52.31
N ASP A 20 -1.00 -6.37 -53.25
CA ASP A 20 0.26 -6.56 -53.98
C ASP A 20 1.52 -6.35 -53.09
N ALA A 21 1.39 -5.67 -51.96
CA ALA A 21 2.50 -5.38 -51.06
C ALA A 21 2.71 -6.48 -49.99
N VAL A 22 1.86 -7.49 -49.92
CA VAL A 22 2.00 -8.61 -48.99
C VAL A 22 2.84 -9.71 -49.62
N SER A 23 3.99 -10.01 -49.05
CA SER A 23 4.90 -11.05 -49.55
C SER A 23 5.24 -12.05 -48.44
N ASN A 24 5.33 -13.34 -48.83
CA ASN A 24 5.74 -14.42 -47.93
C ASN A 24 7.25 -14.40 -47.68
N ILE A 25 7.65 -14.54 -46.42
CA ILE A 25 9.05 -14.58 -45.99
C ILE A 25 9.42 -16.01 -45.63
N LYS A 26 10.55 -16.50 -46.21
CA LYS A 26 11.02 -17.91 -46.04
C LYS A 26 11.82 -18.20 -44.76
N LYS A 27 11.92 -17.27 -43.79
CA LYS A 27 12.67 -17.52 -42.57
C LYS A 27 11.71 -17.64 -41.39
N ASN A 28 11.33 -18.87 -41.11
CA ASN A 28 10.51 -19.19 -39.93
C ASN A 28 11.39 -19.72 -38.80
N LEU A 29 10.97 -19.52 -37.57
CA LEU A 29 11.47 -20.20 -36.39
C LEU A 29 11.28 -21.71 -36.58
N PRO A 30 12.14 -22.59 -36.00
CA PRO A 30 11.90 -24.03 -35.95
C PRO A 30 10.50 -24.37 -35.39
N ASP A 31 9.92 -25.49 -35.85
CA ASP A 31 8.54 -25.87 -35.53
C ASP A 31 8.27 -25.94 -34.01
N GLU A 32 9.25 -26.37 -33.21
CA GLU A 32 9.14 -26.40 -31.76
C GLU A 32 8.88 -25.01 -31.13
N TYR A 33 9.52 -23.97 -31.65
CA TYR A 33 9.32 -22.59 -31.18
C TYR A 33 8.02 -21.97 -31.72
N GLN A 34 7.59 -22.38 -32.90
CA GLN A 34 6.27 -22.00 -33.42
C GLN A 34 5.15 -22.58 -32.55
N GLN A 35 5.30 -23.84 -32.14
CA GLN A 35 4.38 -24.49 -31.22
C GLN A 35 4.38 -23.79 -29.85
N GLU A 36 5.54 -23.39 -29.34
CA GLU A 36 5.65 -22.64 -28.10
C GLU A 36 4.93 -21.30 -28.16
N ILE A 37 5.06 -20.54 -29.26
CA ILE A 37 4.29 -19.29 -29.48
C ILE A 37 2.79 -19.60 -29.43
N SER A 38 2.31 -20.64 -30.08
CA SER A 38 0.92 -21.05 -30.09
C SER A 38 0.42 -21.40 -28.68
N ASP A 39 1.22 -22.14 -27.91
CA ASP A 39 0.87 -22.55 -26.55
C ASP A 39 0.84 -21.35 -25.57
N ILE A 40 1.78 -20.43 -25.70
CA ILE A 40 1.76 -19.17 -24.93
C ILE A 40 0.55 -18.33 -25.33
N TYR A 41 0.30 -18.16 -26.62
CA TYR A 41 -0.83 -17.39 -27.13
C TYR A 41 -2.16 -17.95 -26.61
N LYS A 42 -2.34 -19.26 -26.62
CA LYS A 42 -3.52 -19.94 -26.06
C LYS A 42 -3.74 -19.64 -24.57
N ARG A 43 -2.68 -19.46 -23.78
CA ARG A 43 -2.81 -19.05 -22.36
C ARG A 43 -3.41 -17.66 -22.19
N PHE A 44 -3.27 -16.78 -23.19
CA PHE A 44 -3.86 -15.44 -23.19
C PHE A 44 -5.28 -15.44 -23.73
N THR A 45 -5.51 -16.05 -24.90
CA THR A 45 -6.73 -15.91 -25.72
C THR A 45 -7.71 -17.07 -25.54
N HIS A 46 -7.26 -18.20 -24.95
CA HIS A 46 -8.03 -19.45 -24.74
C HIS A 46 -8.31 -20.24 -26.01
N TYR A 47 -7.82 -19.84 -27.18
CA TYR A 47 -7.85 -20.64 -28.42
C TYR A 47 -6.45 -20.82 -29.00
N ALA A 48 -6.25 -21.94 -29.71
CA ALA A 48 -4.97 -22.24 -30.34
C ALA A 48 -4.89 -21.60 -31.73
N ILE A 49 -3.67 -21.22 -32.09
CA ILE A 49 -3.34 -20.77 -33.44
C ILE A 49 -2.37 -21.77 -34.08
N SER A 50 -2.53 -22.02 -35.36
CA SER A 50 -1.53 -22.71 -36.19
C SER A 50 -0.85 -21.68 -37.08
N SER A 51 0.44 -21.41 -36.82
CA SER A 51 1.21 -20.52 -37.67
C SER A 51 1.67 -21.27 -38.91
N THR A 52 1.41 -20.73 -40.07
CA THR A 52 1.76 -21.37 -41.32
C THR A 52 2.87 -20.64 -42.06
N ASN A 53 2.78 -19.35 -42.17
CA ASN A 53 3.75 -18.55 -42.94
C ASN A 53 3.97 -17.15 -42.28
N ALA A 54 5.18 -16.63 -42.49
CA ALA A 54 5.45 -15.24 -42.18
C ALA A 54 5.09 -14.35 -43.37
N GLN A 55 4.29 -13.32 -43.13
CA GLN A 55 3.89 -12.33 -44.14
C GLN A 55 4.51 -10.98 -43.84
N LYS A 56 5.01 -10.32 -44.88
CA LYS A 56 5.50 -8.95 -44.83
C LYS A 56 4.44 -8.01 -45.41
N MET A 57 4.08 -6.99 -44.67
CA MET A 57 3.18 -5.92 -45.11
C MET A 57 4.00 -4.72 -45.58
N GLY A 58 4.37 -4.68 -46.84
CA GLY A 58 5.30 -3.68 -47.38
C GLY A 58 6.57 -3.59 -46.54
N ASP A 59 6.97 -2.37 -46.17
CA ASP A 59 8.07 -2.12 -45.23
C ASP A 59 7.58 -1.77 -43.81
N ILE A 60 6.28 -1.94 -43.54
CA ILE A 60 5.64 -1.50 -42.29
C ILE A 60 5.81 -2.53 -41.20
N LYS A 61 5.37 -3.77 -41.41
CA LYS A 61 5.48 -4.84 -40.42
C LYS A 61 5.57 -6.24 -41.03
N THR A 62 6.05 -7.17 -40.23
CA THR A 62 6.03 -8.60 -40.52
C THR A 62 5.14 -9.28 -39.47
N ARG A 63 4.26 -10.18 -39.91
CA ARG A 63 3.41 -10.99 -39.03
C ARG A 63 3.34 -12.43 -39.53
N ALA A 64 2.82 -13.32 -38.67
CA ALA A 64 2.47 -14.64 -39.12
C ALA A 64 1.04 -14.67 -39.70
N GLU A 65 0.86 -15.42 -40.78
CA GLU A 65 -0.44 -15.85 -41.22
C GLU A 65 -0.81 -17.11 -40.43
N PHE A 66 -1.94 -17.10 -39.76
CA PHE A 66 -2.40 -18.21 -38.97
C PHE A 66 -3.90 -18.46 -39.12
N SER A 67 -4.27 -19.70 -38.89
CA SER A 67 -5.65 -20.11 -38.69
C SER A 67 -5.86 -20.55 -37.23
N SER A 68 -7.08 -20.50 -36.76
CA SER A 68 -7.47 -20.89 -35.42
C SER A 68 -8.24 -22.20 -35.44
N ASP A 69 -8.28 -22.91 -34.33
CA ASP A 69 -9.15 -24.04 -34.07
C ASP A 69 -10.64 -23.60 -33.89
N TYR A 70 -10.90 -22.29 -33.80
CA TYR A 70 -12.24 -21.71 -33.77
C TYR A 70 -12.69 -21.24 -35.14
N GLU A 71 -13.89 -21.68 -35.55
CA GLU A 71 -14.50 -21.27 -36.81
C GLU A 71 -14.72 -19.74 -36.87
N GLY A 72 -14.24 -19.10 -37.93
CA GLY A 72 -14.36 -17.65 -38.13
C GLY A 72 -13.26 -16.81 -37.51
N ILE A 73 -12.26 -17.40 -36.86
CA ILE A 73 -11.08 -16.69 -36.37
C ILE A 73 -9.86 -17.02 -37.24
N ASP A 74 -9.40 -16.01 -37.96
CA ASP A 74 -8.20 -16.06 -38.78
C ASP A 74 -7.37 -14.77 -38.66
N SER A 75 -6.29 -14.65 -39.39
CA SER A 75 -5.42 -13.47 -39.39
C SER A 75 -6.12 -12.16 -39.73
N ASN A 76 -7.29 -12.20 -40.39
CA ASN A 76 -8.02 -11.00 -40.82
C ASN A 76 -9.09 -10.59 -39.83
N THR A 77 -9.54 -11.51 -38.99
CA THR A 77 -10.66 -11.33 -38.06
C THR A 77 -10.24 -11.09 -36.62
N ILE A 78 -8.95 -11.33 -36.28
CA ILE A 78 -8.41 -11.07 -34.93
C ILE A 78 -8.40 -9.57 -34.62
N SER A 79 -8.48 -9.26 -33.36
CA SER A 79 -8.33 -7.87 -32.87
C SER A 79 -6.90 -7.36 -33.03
N ALA A 80 -6.75 -6.02 -33.18
CA ALA A 80 -5.43 -5.39 -33.21
C ALA A 80 -4.57 -5.71 -31.97
N GLY A 81 -5.22 -5.91 -30.81
CA GLY A 81 -4.53 -6.32 -29.57
C GLY A 81 -3.97 -7.75 -29.64
N GLU A 82 -4.72 -8.68 -30.22
CA GLU A 82 -4.29 -10.06 -30.41
C GLU A 82 -3.17 -10.17 -31.45
N ASP A 83 -3.24 -9.40 -32.54
CA ASP A 83 -2.16 -9.31 -33.52
C ASP A 83 -0.87 -8.73 -32.90
N ASN A 84 -0.99 -7.65 -32.10
CA ASN A 84 0.12 -7.08 -31.35
C ASN A 84 0.72 -8.08 -30.34
N LEU A 85 -0.13 -8.80 -29.60
CA LEU A 85 0.32 -9.83 -28.67
C LEU A 85 1.15 -10.89 -29.40
N HIS A 86 0.67 -11.39 -30.54
CA HIS A 86 1.39 -12.39 -31.35
C HIS A 86 2.78 -11.88 -31.79
N ILE A 87 2.89 -10.63 -32.20
CA ILE A 87 4.18 -10.01 -32.59
C ILE A 87 5.15 -9.96 -31.40
N ILE A 88 4.66 -9.56 -30.21
CA ILE A 88 5.48 -9.51 -29.00
C ILE A 88 5.95 -10.91 -28.58
N LEU A 89 5.05 -11.91 -28.61
CA LEU A 89 5.41 -13.31 -28.29
C LEU A 89 6.44 -13.86 -29.27
N THR A 90 6.28 -13.57 -30.57
CA THR A 90 7.24 -13.97 -31.60
C THR A 90 8.63 -13.37 -31.33
N ALA A 91 8.69 -12.10 -30.91
CA ALA A 91 9.97 -11.46 -30.57
C ALA A 91 10.63 -12.12 -29.34
N LEU A 92 9.85 -12.40 -28.27
CA LEU A 92 10.35 -13.08 -27.07
C LEU A 92 10.93 -14.45 -27.39
N VAL A 93 10.17 -15.31 -28.06
CA VAL A 93 10.58 -16.67 -28.42
C VAL A 93 11.76 -16.67 -29.41
N SER A 94 11.85 -15.66 -30.29
CA SER A 94 13.03 -15.48 -31.15
C SER A 94 14.31 -15.19 -30.35
N LEU A 95 14.20 -14.43 -29.26
CA LEU A 95 15.33 -14.15 -28.37
C LEU A 95 15.69 -15.35 -27.49
N GLU A 96 14.72 -16.15 -27.09
CA GLU A 96 14.94 -17.44 -26.45
C GLU A 96 15.70 -18.42 -27.39
N TYR A 97 15.26 -18.60 -28.65
CA TYR A 97 15.92 -19.37 -29.64
C TYR A 97 17.39 -18.93 -29.84
N TYR A 98 17.61 -17.63 -29.93
CA TYR A 98 18.96 -17.06 -29.98
C TYR A 98 19.79 -17.48 -28.76
N PHE A 99 19.25 -17.29 -27.55
CA PHE A 99 19.93 -17.63 -26.30
C PHE A 99 20.34 -19.09 -26.24
N LYS A 100 19.45 -20.00 -26.62
CA LYS A 100 19.72 -21.45 -26.67
C LYS A 100 20.75 -21.84 -27.73
N SER A 101 20.94 -21.01 -28.75
CA SER A 101 21.91 -21.25 -29.84
C SER A 101 23.35 -20.81 -29.50
N ILE A 102 23.55 -20.10 -28.37
CA ILE A 102 24.84 -19.55 -27.96
C ILE A 102 25.30 -20.11 -26.62
N SER A 103 26.63 -20.15 -26.44
CA SER A 103 27.23 -20.39 -25.12
C SER A 103 27.85 -19.11 -24.61
N SER A 104 27.21 -18.47 -23.64
CA SER A 104 27.69 -17.20 -23.10
C SER A 104 27.62 -17.13 -21.58
N SER A 105 28.55 -16.37 -20.98
CA SER A 105 28.63 -16.10 -19.55
C SER A 105 28.17 -14.66 -19.18
N LYS A 106 27.63 -13.90 -20.13
CA LYS A 106 27.18 -12.53 -19.90
C LYS A 106 25.94 -12.48 -19.02
N THR A 107 25.76 -11.36 -18.34
CA THR A 107 24.57 -11.08 -17.52
C THR A 107 23.34 -10.74 -18.37
N VAL A 108 23.55 -10.06 -19.50
CA VAL A 108 22.53 -9.71 -20.49
C VAL A 108 23.03 -10.14 -21.86
N GLU A 109 22.24 -10.96 -22.57
CA GLU A 109 22.57 -11.50 -23.87
C GLU A 109 21.83 -10.80 -25.00
N SER A 110 20.63 -10.32 -24.74
CA SER A 110 19.79 -9.67 -25.73
C SER A 110 18.95 -8.57 -25.13
N VAL A 111 18.43 -7.68 -25.98
CA VAL A 111 17.59 -6.55 -25.57
C VAL A 111 16.33 -6.55 -26.40
N LEU A 112 15.18 -6.40 -25.74
CA LEU A 112 13.87 -6.18 -26.34
C LEU A 112 13.40 -4.77 -25.99
N LEU A 113 13.18 -3.95 -27.01
CA LEU A 113 12.65 -2.59 -26.86
C LEU A 113 11.24 -2.55 -27.42
N ILE A 114 10.27 -2.08 -26.65
CA ILE A 114 8.86 -1.98 -27.07
C ILE A 114 8.36 -0.57 -26.81
N ASP A 115 7.89 0.08 -27.87
CA ASP A 115 7.28 1.40 -27.73
C ASP A 115 5.77 1.26 -27.54
N GLU A 116 5.20 1.97 -26.55
CA GLU A 116 3.78 1.91 -26.16
C GLU A 116 3.25 0.47 -25.99
N LEU A 117 3.76 -0.23 -25.00
CA LEU A 117 3.39 -1.64 -24.73
C LEU A 117 1.88 -1.85 -24.60
N ASP A 118 1.20 -0.92 -23.96
CA ASP A 118 -0.24 -0.97 -23.67
C ASP A 118 -1.14 -0.67 -24.84
N ALA A 119 -0.62 -0.08 -25.91
CA ALA A 119 -1.42 0.28 -27.07
C ALA A 119 -2.10 -0.96 -27.66
N THR A 120 -3.41 -0.90 -27.82
CA THR A 120 -4.32 -1.96 -28.29
C THR A 120 -4.47 -3.18 -27.37
N LEU A 121 -3.59 -3.40 -26.37
CA LEU A 121 -3.64 -4.56 -25.50
C LEU A 121 -4.72 -4.43 -24.42
N HIS A 122 -5.57 -5.45 -24.29
CA HIS A 122 -6.52 -5.52 -23.19
C HIS A 122 -5.79 -5.52 -21.82
N PRO A 123 -6.28 -4.80 -20.79
CA PRO A 123 -5.61 -4.72 -19.49
C PRO A 123 -5.27 -6.06 -18.86
N ALA A 124 -6.12 -7.08 -19.01
CA ALA A 124 -5.83 -8.43 -18.53
C ALA A 124 -4.60 -9.06 -19.22
N PHE A 125 -4.36 -8.75 -20.50
CA PHE A 125 -3.18 -9.22 -21.21
C PHE A 125 -1.92 -8.47 -20.77
N GLN A 126 -2.03 -7.17 -20.45
CA GLN A 126 -0.91 -6.37 -19.98
C GLN A 126 -0.27 -6.99 -18.72
N ILE A 127 -1.06 -7.37 -17.72
CA ILE A 127 -0.55 -7.97 -16.48
C ILE A 127 0.04 -9.36 -16.72
N LYS A 128 -0.64 -10.21 -17.52
CA LYS A 128 -0.10 -11.51 -17.88
C LYS A 128 1.24 -11.40 -18.62
N LEU A 129 1.37 -10.39 -19.51
CA LEU A 129 2.57 -10.15 -20.29
C LEU A 129 3.74 -9.68 -19.42
N LEU A 130 3.50 -8.84 -18.39
CA LEU A 130 4.55 -8.47 -17.43
C LEU A 130 5.12 -9.69 -16.70
N ASN A 131 4.27 -10.63 -16.29
CA ASN A 131 4.75 -11.86 -15.65
C ASN A 131 5.60 -12.70 -16.62
N LEU A 132 5.16 -12.84 -17.86
CA LEU A 132 5.93 -13.52 -18.91
C LEU A 132 7.28 -12.82 -19.16
N PHE A 133 7.30 -11.50 -19.17
CA PHE A 133 8.54 -10.72 -19.33
C PHE A 133 9.55 -11.01 -18.21
N ARG A 134 9.08 -11.10 -16.95
CA ARG A 134 9.94 -11.45 -15.82
C ARG A 134 10.52 -12.86 -15.97
N GLU A 135 9.69 -13.84 -16.36
CA GLU A 135 10.12 -15.22 -16.62
C GLU A 135 11.20 -15.25 -17.70
N PHE A 136 10.95 -14.69 -18.87
CA PHE A 136 11.87 -14.67 -20.01
C PHE A 136 13.17 -13.90 -19.71
N SER A 137 13.05 -12.75 -19.04
CA SER A 137 14.21 -11.93 -18.64
C SER A 137 15.16 -12.72 -17.74
N GLN A 138 14.65 -13.44 -16.75
CA GLN A 138 15.45 -14.23 -15.82
C GLN A 138 16.03 -15.47 -16.47
N GLN A 139 15.23 -16.19 -17.25
CA GLN A 139 15.61 -17.48 -17.81
C GLN A 139 16.57 -17.34 -19.00
N TYR A 140 16.33 -16.36 -19.86
CA TYR A 140 17.06 -16.19 -21.12
C TYR A 140 17.95 -14.95 -21.16
N LYS A 141 18.16 -14.28 -20.03
CA LYS A 141 19.01 -13.10 -19.89
C LYS A 141 18.66 -11.98 -20.87
N ILE A 142 17.37 -11.73 -21.04
CA ILE A 142 16.84 -10.69 -21.91
C ILE A 142 16.60 -9.42 -21.07
N GLN A 143 17.22 -8.30 -21.46
CA GLN A 143 16.82 -7.00 -20.93
C GLN A 143 15.62 -6.50 -21.72
N ILE A 144 14.50 -6.29 -21.04
CA ILE A 144 13.27 -5.78 -21.65
C ILE A 144 13.06 -4.34 -21.19
N VAL A 145 12.93 -3.44 -22.14
CA VAL A 145 12.65 -2.01 -21.90
C VAL A 145 11.45 -1.61 -22.74
N PHE A 146 10.47 -0.98 -22.13
CA PHE A 146 9.28 -0.55 -22.82
C PHE A 146 8.77 0.81 -22.31
N THR A 147 8.04 1.51 -23.16
CA THR A 147 7.26 2.69 -22.78
C THR A 147 5.80 2.30 -22.57
N THR A 148 5.10 3.01 -21.70
CA THR A 148 3.68 2.77 -21.41
C THR A 148 2.99 3.99 -20.83
N HIS A 149 1.69 4.13 -21.12
CA HIS A 149 0.77 5.08 -20.48
C HIS A 149 -0.22 4.38 -19.51
N SER A 150 -0.13 3.06 -19.36
CA SER A 150 -1.06 2.27 -18.54
C SER A 150 -0.77 2.38 -17.06
N MET A 151 -1.72 2.91 -16.30
CA MET A 151 -1.65 2.94 -14.83
C MET A 151 -1.60 1.53 -14.23
N SER A 152 -2.30 0.56 -14.82
CA SER A 152 -2.29 -0.83 -14.35
C SER A 152 -0.90 -1.47 -14.44
N ILE A 153 -0.16 -1.17 -15.52
CA ILE A 153 1.23 -1.61 -15.68
C ILE A 153 2.12 -0.92 -14.64
N LEU A 154 1.99 0.39 -14.46
CA LEU A 154 2.80 1.15 -13.49
C LEU A 154 2.57 0.65 -12.06
N GLU A 155 1.32 0.43 -11.65
CA GLU A 155 0.98 -0.12 -10.34
C GLU A 155 1.62 -1.51 -10.14
N ALA A 156 1.46 -2.42 -11.12
CA ALA A 156 2.02 -3.77 -11.03
C ALA A 156 3.57 -3.80 -11.01
N MET A 157 4.22 -2.87 -11.69
CA MET A 157 5.68 -2.75 -11.68
C MET A 157 6.20 -2.21 -10.36
N LEU A 158 5.56 -1.16 -9.80
CA LEU A 158 5.94 -0.58 -8.51
C LEU A 158 5.73 -1.58 -7.36
N ASP A 159 4.62 -2.33 -7.37
CA ASP A 159 4.33 -3.37 -6.37
C ASP A 159 5.37 -4.51 -6.40
N CYS A 160 5.86 -4.87 -7.57
CA CYS A 160 6.90 -5.90 -7.75
C CYS A 160 8.33 -5.34 -7.62
N ARG A 161 8.49 -4.03 -7.40
CA ARG A 161 9.78 -3.34 -7.33
C ARG A 161 10.61 -3.46 -8.62
N ASP A 162 9.94 -3.52 -9.76
CA ASP A 162 10.60 -3.40 -11.06
C ASP A 162 11.15 -1.98 -11.24
N ASN A 163 12.14 -1.83 -12.13
CA ASN A 163 12.72 -0.53 -12.40
C ASN A 163 11.79 0.33 -13.26
N VAL A 164 11.23 1.38 -12.69
CA VAL A 164 10.36 2.35 -13.36
C VAL A 164 11.05 3.70 -13.45
N ILE A 165 11.08 4.27 -14.66
CA ILE A 165 11.56 5.64 -14.91
C ILE A 165 10.37 6.47 -15.38
N TYR A 166 9.96 7.45 -14.58
CA TYR A 166 8.87 8.35 -14.90
C TYR A 166 9.44 9.71 -15.34
N LEU A 167 9.14 10.09 -16.59
CA LEU A 167 9.61 11.33 -17.19
C LEU A 167 8.54 12.42 -17.05
N VAL A 168 8.96 13.58 -16.57
CA VAL A 168 8.12 14.77 -16.39
C VAL A 168 8.56 15.82 -17.39
N ASP A 169 7.59 16.33 -18.17
CA ASP A 169 7.80 17.46 -19.05
C ASP A 169 7.71 18.78 -18.26
N GLY A 170 8.85 19.44 -18.11
CA GLY A 170 8.96 20.75 -17.46
C GLY A 170 8.86 21.93 -18.45
N MET A 171 8.28 21.75 -19.65
CA MET A 171 8.15 22.70 -20.76
C MET A 171 9.49 23.09 -21.40
N THR A 172 10.54 23.25 -20.64
CA THR A 172 11.88 23.62 -21.15
C THR A 172 12.86 22.45 -21.13
N ASN A 173 12.61 21.47 -20.30
CA ASN A 173 13.45 20.28 -20.15
C ASN A 173 12.61 19.10 -19.66
N ILE A 174 13.06 17.90 -20.00
CA ILE A 174 12.49 16.65 -19.48
C ILE A 174 13.34 16.22 -18.29
N THR A 175 12.69 15.91 -17.18
CA THR A 175 13.33 15.46 -15.94
C THR A 175 12.76 14.12 -15.48
N GLN A 176 13.57 13.35 -14.77
CA GLN A 176 13.10 12.14 -14.12
C GLN A 176 12.50 12.49 -12.75
N MET A 177 11.32 11.96 -12.47
CA MET A 177 10.71 12.06 -11.13
C MET A 177 11.49 11.20 -10.12
N GLY A 178 11.98 11.84 -9.05
CA GLY A 178 12.64 11.13 -7.95
C GLY A 178 11.64 10.46 -7.01
N GLU A 179 12.10 9.41 -6.31
CA GLU A 179 11.31 8.68 -5.29
C GLU A 179 9.88 8.40 -5.75
N LEU A 180 9.78 7.54 -6.78
CA LEU A 180 8.50 7.21 -7.41
C LEU A 180 7.58 6.48 -6.46
N ASP A 181 6.35 6.95 -6.39
CA ASP A 181 5.21 6.23 -5.87
C ASP A 181 3.98 6.48 -6.74
N ILE A 182 2.99 5.61 -6.63
CA ILE A 182 1.78 5.66 -7.45
C ILE A 182 0.96 6.94 -7.23
N TYR A 183 1.04 7.55 -6.04
CA TYR A 183 0.31 8.78 -5.75
C TYR A 183 0.93 9.99 -6.44
N LYS A 184 2.27 10.09 -6.45
CA LYS A 184 2.99 11.14 -7.20
C LYS A 184 2.70 11.07 -8.69
N ILE A 185 2.68 9.85 -9.26
CA ILE A 185 2.32 9.64 -10.65
C ILE A 185 0.87 10.08 -10.92
N LYS A 186 -0.08 9.67 -10.06
CA LYS A 186 -1.49 10.08 -10.18
C LYS A 186 -1.67 11.59 -10.06
N MET A 187 -0.96 12.25 -9.15
CA MET A 187 -0.96 13.72 -9.05
C MET A 187 -0.54 14.38 -10.37
N HIS A 188 0.57 13.93 -10.92
CA HIS A 188 1.08 14.49 -12.17
C HIS A 188 0.15 14.24 -13.37
N LEU A 189 -0.33 12.99 -13.55
CA LEU A 189 -1.21 12.63 -14.67
C LEU A 189 -2.58 13.31 -14.61
N SER A 190 -3.13 13.53 -13.42
CA SER A 190 -4.45 14.11 -13.22
C SER A 190 -4.41 15.61 -12.91
N THR A 191 -3.22 16.22 -12.93
CA THR A 191 -3.02 17.64 -12.56
C THR A 191 -3.59 17.95 -11.17
N LEU A 192 -3.46 16.98 -10.25
CA LEU A 192 -3.95 17.10 -8.88
C LEU A 192 -2.81 17.54 -7.95
N THR A 193 -3.15 18.36 -6.99
CA THR A 193 -2.23 18.68 -5.89
C THR A 193 -2.24 17.59 -4.82
N HIS A 194 -1.23 17.61 -3.96
CA HIS A 194 -1.22 16.76 -2.75
C HIS A 194 -2.53 16.89 -1.95
N ASP A 195 -3.04 18.11 -1.82
CA ASP A 195 -4.27 18.38 -1.09
C ASP A 195 -5.52 17.81 -1.77
N ASP A 196 -5.56 17.79 -3.11
CA ASP A 196 -6.69 17.22 -3.85
C ASP A 196 -6.76 15.69 -3.70
N ILE A 197 -5.62 15.01 -3.73
CA ILE A 197 -5.58 13.54 -3.58
C ILE A 197 -5.97 13.11 -2.17
N TYR A 198 -5.57 13.88 -1.17
CA TYR A 198 -5.80 13.52 0.22
C TYR A 198 -7.08 14.13 0.82
N ARG A 199 -7.76 15.04 0.10
CA ARG A 199 -8.99 15.71 0.58
C ARG A 199 -10.04 14.71 1.06
N ASP A 200 -10.20 13.59 0.38
CA ASP A 200 -11.20 12.57 0.68
C ASP A 200 -10.61 11.30 1.34
N LYS A 201 -9.31 11.29 1.64
CA LYS A 201 -8.65 10.13 2.24
C LYS A 201 -8.44 10.36 3.72
N VAL A 202 -9.44 9.99 4.48
CA VAL A 202 -9.38 9.98 5.93
C VAL A 202 -8.91 8.61 6.40
N ILE A 203 -8.00 8.58 7.37
CA ILE A 203 -7.57 7.36 8.05
C ILE A 203 -8.41 7.22 9.32
N PRO A 204 -9.37 6.30 9.37
CA PRO A 204 -10.15 6.05 10.56
C PRO A 204 -9.27 5.51 11.68
N ILE A 205 -9.41 6.07 12.88
CA ILE A 205 -8.77 5.56 14.09
C ILE A 205 -9.88 5.04 15.01
N PHE A 206 -9.82 3.77 15.32
CA PHE A 206 -10.73 3.11 16.25
C PHE A 206 -10.09 3.00 17.61
N THR A 207 -10.86 3.26 18.67
CA THR A 207 -10.42 3.16 20.05
C THR A 207 -11.43 2.34 20.84
N GLU A 208 -11.04 1.85 22.02
CA GLU A 208 -11.93 1.04 22.86
C GLU A 208 -13.11 1.84 23.40
N ASP A 209 -12.86 3.05 23.89
CA ASP A 209 -13.85 3.87 24.55
C ASP A 209 -13.58 5.38 24.47
N GLU A 210 -14.35 6.17 25.21
CA GLU A 210 -14.21 7.62 25.23
C GLU A 210 -12.93 8.09 25.95
N GLU A 211 -12.51 7.38 26.98
CA GLU A 211 -11.30 7.67 27.73
C GLU A 211 -10.06 7.49 26.86
N ALA A 212 -10.01 6.39 26.10
CA ALA A 212 -8.94 6.15 25.13
C ALA A 212 -8.89 7.22 24.03
N ARG A 213 -10.06 7.66 23.53
CA ARG A 213 -10.14 8.78 22.55
C ARG A 213 -9.60 10.07 23.13
N PHE A 214 -10.00 10.40 24.32
CA PHE A 214 -9.57 11.62 25.00
C PHE A 214 -8.04 11.64 25.19
N LEU A 215 -7.46 10.56 25.69
CA LEU A 215 -6.01 10.47 25.89
C LEU A 215 -5.24 10.47 24.56
N LEU A 216 -5.75 9.78 23.54
CA LEU A 216 -5.17 9.84 22.20
C LEU A 216 -5.15 11.28 21.65
N ASP A 217 -6.24 12.02 21.81
CA ASP A 217 -6.31 13.40 21.32
C ASP A 217 -5.32 14.33 22.05
N LEU A 218 -5.11 14.12 23.36
CA LEU A 218 -4.06 14.81 24.10
C LEU A 218 -2.65 14.51 23.60
N ILE A 219 -2.36 13.24 23.30
CA ILE A 219 -1.06 12.83 22.72
C ILE A 219 -0.85 13.49 21.37
N LEU A 220 -1.85 13.44 20.49
CA LEU A 220 -1.79 14.04 19.17
C LEU A 220 -1.60 15.56 19.25
N SER A 221 -2.34 16.22 20.15
CA SER A 221 -2.22 17.68 20.38
C SER A 221 -0.82 18.06 20.89
N ARG A 222 -0.27 17.26 21.80
CA ARG A 222 1.10 17.49 22.28
C ARG A 222 2.14 17.30 21.20
N PHE A 223 1.97 16.29 20.36
CA PHE A 223 2.86 16.05 19.23
C PHE A 223 2.79 17.19 18.20
N GLU A 224 1.59 17.72 17.95
CA GLU A 224 1.35 18.89 17.09
C GLU A 224 2.03 20.16 17.63
N GLU A 225 1.97 20.40 18.94
CA GLU A 225 2.70 21.50 19.59
C GLU A 225 4.22 21.37 19.45
N ALA A 226 4.75 20.16 19.57
CA ALA A 226 6.19 19.88 19.45
C ALA A 226 6.71 19.91 18.00
N HIS A 227 5.88 19.52 17.03
CA HIS A 227 6.23 19.36 15.62
C HIS A 227 5.22 20.03 14.67
N PRO A 228 4.96 21.35 14.79
CA PRO A 228 3.86 22.00 14.07
C PRO A 228 4.01 21.93 12.55
N ALA A 229 5.23 22.07 12.01
CA ALA A 229 5.45 22.10 10.58
C ALA A 229 5.20 20.75 9.89
N GLU A 230 5.50 19.65 10.57
CA GLU A 230 5.39 18.30 10.02
C GLU A 230 4.02 17.69 10.30
N PHE A 231 3.52 17.86 11.51
CA PHE A 231 2.34 17.14 11.98
C PHE A 231 1.02 17.80 11.56
N CYS A 232 0.92 19.13 11.44
CA CYS A 232 -0.31 19.80 10.96
C CYS A 232 -0.75 19.28 9.58
N SER A 233 0.20 18.93 8.72
CA SER A 233 -0.09 18.35 7.41
C SER A 233 -0.69 16.93 7.48
N ILE A 234 -0.37 16.17 8.52
CA ILE A 234 -0.78 14.76 8.72
C ILE A 234 -2.02 14.66 9.59
N ARG A 235 -2.16 15.51 10.63
CA ARG A 235 -3.26 15.47 11.60
C ARG A 235 -4.66 15.50 10.96
N ARG A 236 -4.80 16.23 9.87
CA ARG A 236 -6.05 16.36 9.11
C ARG A 236 -6.55 15.06 8.48
N PHE A 237 -5.66 14.07 8.29
CA PHE A 237 -6.02 12.77 7.74
C PHE A 237 -6.56 11.80 8.80
N PHE A 238 -6.37 12.09 10.07
CA PHE A 238 -6.83 11.23 11.14
C PHE A 238 -8.27 11.56 11.50
N HIS A 239 -9.13 10.57 11.40
CA HIS A 239 -10.51 10.63 11.86
C HIS A 239 -10.72 9.67 13.04
N ILE A 240 -10.83 10.22 14.25
CA ILE A 240 -11.11 9.41 15.44
C ILE A 240 -12.59 9.04 15.43
N VAL A 241 -12.87 7.77 15.25
CA VAL A 241 -14.23 7.24 15.12
C VAL A 241 -14.93 7.26 16.47
N GLN A 242 -16.14 7.84 16.53
CA GLN A 242 -16.93 8.00 17.76
C GLN A 242 -17.75 6.73 18.06
N VAL A 243 -17.05 5.59 18.27
CA VAL A 243 -17.65 4.28 18.58
C VAL A 243 -16.92 3.68 19.77
N ASN A 244 -17.66 3.00 20.66
CA ASN A 244 -17.09 2.22 21.76
C ASN A 244 -17.12 0.74 21.37
N MET A 245 -15.95 0.12 21.30
CA MET A 245 -15.80 -1.31 20.95
C MET A 245 -14.76 -1.93 21.87
N GLY A 246 -15.13 -3.01 22.57
CA GLY A 246 -14.17 -3.70 23.41
C GLY A 246 -12.97 -4.26 22.62
N ALA A 247 -11.82 -4.37 23.29
CA ALA A 247 -10.55 -4.80 22.70
C ALA A 247 -10.63 -6.08 21.87
N GLU A 248 -11.36 -7.08 22.35
CA GLU A 248 -11.51 -8.37 21.66
C GLU A 248 -12.18 -8.21 20.30
N ASN A 249 -13.23 -7.35 20.19
CA ASN A 249 -13.91 -7.08 18.94
C ASN A 249 -13.01 -6.30 17.98
N LEU A 250 -12.29 -5.31 18.49
CA LEU A 250 -11.33 -4.55 17.68
C LEU A 250 -10.21 -5.45 17.17
N MET A 251 -9.61 -6.28 18.03
CA MET A 251 -8.59 -7.24 17.61
C MET A 251 -9.13 -8.22 16.58
N GLY A 252 -10.37 -8.70 16.72
CA GLY A 252 -11.01 -9.58 15.74
C GLY A 252 -11.13 -8.94 14.37
N ILE A 253 -11.46 -7.65 14.29
CA ILE A 253 -11.54 -6.88 13.03
C ILE A 253 -10.14 -6.65 12.44
N PHE A 254 -9.20 -6.21 13.27
CA PHE A 254 -7.88 -5.80 12.82
C PHE A 254 -6.92 -6.96 12.53
N CYS A 255 -7.16 -8.15 13.08
CA CYS A 255 -6.45 -9.37 12.71
C CYS A 255 -7.02 -10.05 11.47
N ASP A 256 -8.17 -9.60 10.94
CA ASP A 256 -8.69 -10.11 9.66
C ASP A 256 -7.91 -9.48 8.49
N SER A 257 -7.02 -10.30 7.91
CA SER A 257 -6.15 -9.86 6.82
C SER A 257 -6.88 -9.41 5.55
N LYS A 258 -8.11 -9.88 5.33
CA LYS A 258 -8.92 -9.45 4.18
C LYS A 258 -9.53 -8.08 4.40
N LEU A 259 -10.04 -7.80 5.60
CA LEU A 259 -10.64 -6.51 5.93
C LEU A 259 -9.58 -5.40 5.88
N LEU A 260 -8.45 -5.56 6.53
CA LEU A 260 -7.41 -4.53 6.61
C LEU A 260 -6.69 -4.27 5.30
N ARG A 261 -6.31 -5.34 4.58
CA ARG A 261 -5.52 -5.18 3.35
C ARG A 261 -6.33 -4.75 2.14
N MET A 262 -7.60 -5.12 2.08
CA MET A 262 -8.42 -4.91 0.88
C MET A 262 -9.44 -3.78 1.00
N THR A 263 -9.99 -3.51 2.18
CA THR A 263 -11.13 -2.60 2.32
C THR A 263 -10.98 -1.51 3.39
N MET A 264 -10.22 -1.76 4.45
CA MET A 264 -10.17 -0.89 5.62
C MET A 264 -8.75 -0.45 5.95
N LYS A 265 -8.30 0.67 5.36
CA LYS A 265 -7.03 1.33 5.75
C LYS A 265 -7.29 2.17 7.01
N SER A 266 -7.17 1.58 8.18
CA SER A 266 -7.47 2.20 9.47
C SER A 266 -6.43 1.82 10.52
N ILE A 267 -6.45 2.51 11.65
CA ILE A 267 -5.58 2.28 12.80
C ILE A 267 -6.46 1.91 13.99
N CYS A 268 -6.03 0.91 14.76
CA CYS A 268 -6.62 0.57 16.04
C CYS A 268 -5.73 1.09 17.17
N VAL A 269 -6.31 1.78 18.13
CA VAL A 269 -5.63 2.21 19.36
C VAL A 269 -6.32 1.56 20.54
N LEU A 270 -5.62 0.65 21.18
CA LEU A 270 -6.07 -0.10 22.36
C LEU A 270 -5.56 0.56 23.65
N ASP A 271 -6.18 0.21 24.77
CA ASP A 271 -5.72 0.60 26.10
C ASP A 271 -4.29 0.10 26.39
N GLY A 272 -3.65 0.70 27.38
CA GLY A 272 -2.25 0.46 27.71
C GLY A 272 -1.95 -0.93 28.26
N ASP A 273 -2.96 -1.72 28.64
CA ASP A 273 -2.84 -3.12 29.08
C ASP A 273 -2.66 -4.12 27.92
N HIS A 274 -2.83 -3.67 26.68
CA HIS A 274 -2.62 -4.47 25.47
C HIS A 274 -1.23 -4.31 24.86
N ASN A 275 -0.91 -5.15 23.86
CA ASN A 275 0.33 -5.07 23.08
C ASN A 275 0.09 -4.43 21.72
N SER A 276 1.05 -3.63 21.24
CA SER A 276 1.04 -3.12 19.89
C SER A 276 1.45 -4.18 18.88
N SER A 277 0.82 -4.18 17.70
CA SER A 277 1.19 -4.97 16.53
C SER A 277 1.19 -4.05 15.30
N LEU A 278 2.35 -3.60 14.89
CA LEU A 278 2.47 -2.70 13.73
C LEU A 278 2.06 -3.38 12.42
N THR A 279 2.23 -4.69 12.32
CA THR A 279 1.79 -5.48 11.14
C THR A 279 0.28 -5.46 10.96
N ASP A 280 -0.47 -5.37 12.07
CA ASP A 280 -1.92 -5.37 12.09
C ASP A 280 -2.49 -3.95 12.27
N CYS A 281 -1.65 -2.91 12.22
CA CYS A 281 -2.03 -1.52 12.47
C CYS A 281 -2.67 -1.29 13.86
N ILE A 282 -2.23 -2.06 14.87
CA ILE A 282 -2.67 -1.95 16.26
C ILE A 282 -1.60 -1.25 17.09
N ILE A 283 -1.97 -0.20 17.79
CA ILE A 283 -1.12 0.57 18.69
C ILE A 283 -1.76 0.56 20.07
N ALA A 284 -0.98 0.32 21.12
CA ALA A 284 -1.45 0.45 22.48
C ALA A 284 -1.07 1.81 23.07
N LEU A 285 -2.00 2.42 23.81
CA LEU A 285 -1.72 3.61 24.62
C LEU A 285 -0.62 3.34 25.66
N PRO A 286 0.00 4.37 26.23
CA PRO A 286 0.94 4.19 27.33
C PRO A 286 0.30 3.41 28.49
N GLY A 287 0.96 2.39 28.98
CA GLY A 287 0.43 1.50 30.05
C GLY A 287 1.51 0.88 30.94
N LYS A 288 2.77 1.32 30.80
CA LYS A 288 3.85 0.85 31.69
C LYS A 288 4.17 1.91 32.73
N SER A 289 3.99 1.57 33.99
CA SER A 289 4.54 2.36 35.11
C SER A 289 6.05 2.13 35.20
N GLY A 290 6.81 3.17 35.52
CA GLY A 290 8.23 3.09 35.82
C GLY A 290 8.54 2.33 37.13
N SER A 291 7.54 1.92 37.88
CA SER A 291 7.66 1.14 39.10
C SER A 291 7.69 -0.37 38.83
N VAL A 292 8.46 -1.04 39.59
CA VAL A 292 9.03 -2.39 39.68
C VAL A 292 8.20 -3.60 39.14
N SER A 293 6.93 -3.50 38.79
CA SER A 293 6.13 -4.71 38.48
C SER A 293 6.00 -5.08 37.01
N GLY A 294 6.44 -4.26 36.08
CA GLY A 294 6.44 -4.62 34.65
C GLY A 294 5.06 -4.99 34.02
N SER A 295 3.99 -4.98 34.80
CA SER A 295 2.64 -5.24 34.31
C SER A 295 2.10 -4.01 33.57
N ARG A 296 1.44 -4.26 32.44
CA ARG A 296 0.72 -3.21 31.70
C ARG A 296 -0.62 -2.96 32.38
N MET A 297 -1.09 -1.72 32.29
CA MET A 297 -2.32 -1.29 32.91
C MET A 297 -3.10 -0.31 32.01
N PRO A 298 -4.42 -0.17 32.21
CA PRO A 298 -5.22 0.86 31.54
C PRO A 298 -4.69 2.26 31.82
N PRO A 299 -4.90 3.20 30.91
CA PRO A 299 -4.33 4.56 31.01
C PRO A 299 -4.79 5.33 32.26
N GLU A 300 -6.04 5.18 32.70
CA GLU A 300 -6.54 5.81 33.91
C GLU A 300 -5.81 5.30 35.17
N GLN A 301 -5.51 4.03 35.23
CA GLN A 301 -4.74 3.47 36.35
C GLN A 301 -3.28 3.97 36.33
N LEU A 302 -2.69 4.09 35.13
CA LEU A 302 -1.36 4.69 34.98
C LEU A 302 -1.32 6.10 35.56
N LEU A 303 -2.35 6.91 35.30
CA LEU A 303 -2.42 8.28 35.81
C LEU A 303 -2.65 8.33 37.31
N PHE A 304 -3.43 7.41 37.88
CA PHE A 304 -3.56 7.29 39.36
C PHE A 304 -2.20 6.95 39.99
N GLU A 305 -1.47 6.00 39.44
CA GLU A 305 -0.14 5.66 39.92
C GLU A 305 0.84 6.81 39.79
N TYR A 306 0.79 7.53 38.68
CA TYR A 306 1.63 8.71 38.46
C TYR A 306 1.31 9.84 39.47
N ALA A 307 0.03 10.13 39.70
CA ALA A 307 -0.39 11.09 40.70
C ALA A 307 0.09 10.70 42.12
N ASN A 308 -0.03 9.41 42.48
CA ASN A 308 0.45 8.90 43.75
C ASN A 308 1.99 8.96 43.86
N HIS A 309 2.67 8.70 42.77
CA HIS A 309 4.14 8.89 42.72
C HIS A 309 4.53 10.35 42.99
N LEU A 310 3.93 11.31 42.30
CA LEU A 310 4.16 12.74 42.54
C LEU A 310 3.79 13.16 43.98
N TYR A 311 2.75 12.57 44.56
CA TYR A 311 2.37 12.82 45.93
C TYR A 311 3.46 12.43 46.94
N ILE A 312 4.15 11.31 46.64
CA ILE A 312 5.20 10.78 47.53
C ILE A 312 6.56 11.45 47.30
N THR A 313 6.90 11.76 46.04
CA THR A 313 8.28 12.07 45.65
C THR A 313 8.50 13.54 45.26
N ASP A 314 7.46 14.27 44.86
CA ASP A 314 7.60 15.61 44.30
C ASP A 314 6.70 16.65 44.97
N ASP A 315 7.24 17.25 46.05
CA ASP A 315 6.56 18.35 46.74
C ASP A 315 6.53 19.65 45.90
N LEU A 316 7.47 19.82 44.99
CA LEU A 316 7.59 21.01 44.14
C LEU A 316 6.44 21.06 43.13
N PHE A 317 6.04 19.94 42.58
CA PHE A 317 4.86 19.87 41.70
C PHE A 317 3.62 20.47 42.38
N TRP A 318 3.33 20.08 43.62
CA TRP A 318 2.13 20.50 44.34
C TRP A 318 2.18 21.94 44.84
N THR A 319 3.35 22.57 44.81
CA THR A 319 3.56 23.98 45.20
C THR A 319 3.80 24.88 43.98
N ASP A 320 3.83 24.33 42.79
CA ASP A 320 3.97 25.10 41.56
C ASP A 320 2.81 26.07 41.36
N ALA A 321 3.09 27.31 40.96
CA ALA A 321 2.10 28.34 40.76
C ALA A 321 1.02 27.99 39.75
N THR A 322 1.35 27.23 38.72
CA THR A 322 0.42 26.80 37.67
C THR A 322 -0.54 25.74 38.20
N VAL A 323 -0.04 24.80 38.99
CA VAL A 323 -0.84 23.75 39.66
C VAL A 323 -1.82 24.39 40.65
N LEU A 324 -1.33 25.26 41.52
CA LEU A 324 -2.14 25.97 42.53
C LEU A 324 -3.16 26.90 41.89
N SER A 325 -2.85 27.57 40.78
CA SER A 325 -3.79 28.45 40.08
C SER A 325 -5.02 27.73 39.53
N LYS A 326 -4.89 26.43 39.28
CA LYS A 326 -6.00 25.56 38.86
C LYS A 326 -6.77 24.92 40.04
N GLY A 327 -6.36 25.23 41.27
CA GLY A 327 -6.93 24.66 42.49
C GLY A 327 -6.45 23.26 42.83
N TYR A 328 -5.46 22.76 42.15
CA TYR A 328 -4.87 21.44 42.43
C TYR A 328 -3.84 21.56 43.54
N SER A 329 -3.92 20.66 44.50
CA SER A 329 -3.01 20.61 45.67
C SER A 329 -2.94 19.19 46.23
N LYS A 330 -2.00 18.93 47.15
CA LYS A 330 -1.99 17.66 47.87
C LYS A 330 -3.29 17.34 48.57
N HIS A 331 -3.96 18.34 49.16
CA HIS A 331 -5.26 18.16 49.78
C HIS A 331 -6.36 17.80 48.78
N PHE A 332 -6.37 18.45 47.62
CA PHE A 332 -7.27 18.08 46.51
C PHE A 332 -7.08 16.60 46.14
N PHE A 333 -5.85 16.18 45.94
CA PHE A 333 -5.55 14.79 45.56
C PHE A 333 -5.99 13.79 46.63
N ILE A 334 -5.70 14.06 47.91
CA ILE A 334 -6.13 13.20 48.99
C ILE A 334 -7.65 13.10 49.02
N ASP A 335 -8.35 14.22 49.11
CA ASP A 335 -9.79 14.24 49.35
C ASP A 335 -10.61 13.75 48.17
N ARG A 336 -10.19 14.09 46.97
CA ARG A 336 -10.96 13.82 45.76
C ARG A 336 -10.63 12.48 45.07
N ILE A 337 -9.43 11.99 45.27
CA ILE A 337 -8.94 10.80 44.52
C ILE A 337 -8.50 9.70 45.47
N ARG A 338 -7.49 9.96 46.28
CA ARG A 338 -6.85 8.93 47.08
C ARG A 338 -7.81 8.31 48.12
N THR A 339 -8.49 9.12 48.91
CA THR A 339 -9.47 8.62 49.92
C THR A 339 -10.55 7.79 49.25
N LYS A 340 -11.04 8.17 48.07
CA LYS A 340 -12.06 7.37 47.35
C LYS A 340 -11.57 6.04 46.87
N ILE A 341 -10.30 5.98 46.44
CA ILE A 341 -9.67 4.72 46.06
C ILE A 341 -9.53 3.84 47.28
N GLU A 342 -9.07 4.37 48.44
CA GLU A 342 -8.91 3.67 49.67
C GLU A 342 -10.27 3.19 50.26
N GLU A 343 -11.32 4.01 50.18
CA GLU A 343 -12.69 3.65 50.57
C GLU A 343 -13.24 2.51 49.71
N TYR A 344 -13.02 2.56 48.40
CA TYR A 344 -13.43 1.49 47.48
C TYR A 344 -12.71 0.19 47.82
N ASP A 345 -11.39 0.24 48.01
CA ASP A 345 -10.56 -0.94 48.35
C ASP A 345 -10.95 -1.56 49.70
N ALA A 346 -11.39 -0.73 50.66
CA ALA A 346 -11.87 -1.20 51.97
C ALA A 346 -13.27 -1.82 51.89
N SER A 347 -14.10 -1.45 50.93
CA SER A 347 -15.49 -1.88 50.79
C SER A 347 -15.65 -3.22 50.05
N GLU A 348 -14.66 -3.63 49.26
CA GLU A 348 -14.72 -4.87 48.47
C GLU A 348 -14.07 -6.07 49.18
N SER A 349 -14.89 -7.09 49.47
CA SER A 349 -14.41 -8.42 49.85
C SER A 349 -13.82 -9.11 48.61
N ALA A 350 -12.64 -9.70 48.76
CA ALA A 350 -11.89 -10.37 47.69
C ALA A 350 -12.76 -11.41 46.93
N GLY A 351 -13.08 -11.14 45.66
CA GLY A 351 -13.65 -12.16 44.78
C GLY A 351 -14.38 -11.73 43.50
N THR A 352 -14.86 -10.47 43.38
CA THR A 352 -15.66 -10.07 42.20
C THR A 352 -15.07 -8.85 41.45
N ALA A 353 -13.84 -8.58 41.64
CA ALA A 353 -13.24 -7.24 41.69
C ALA A 353 -12.85 -6.60 40.32
N SER A 354 -12.48 -7.36 39.29
CA SER A 354 -11.77 -6.74 38.15
C SER A 354 -12.67 -5.78 37.34
N LYS A 355 -13.88 -6.19 36.96
CA LYS A 355 -14.78 -5.35 36.13
C LYS A 355 -15.30 -4.13 36.87
N LYS A 356 -15.75 -4.33 38.13
CA LYS A 356 -16.25 -3.25 38.97
C LYS A 356 -15.15 -2.23 39.31
N ARG A 357 -13.91 -2.70 39.50
CA ARG A 357 -12.76 -1.81 39.71
C ARG A 357 -12.50 -0.94 38.50
N ARG A 358 -12.56 -1.50 37.31
CA ARG A 358 -12.36 -0.75 36.06
C ARG A 358 -13.47 0.30 35.87
N GLU A 359 -14.72 -0.04 36.12
CA GLU A 359 -15.85 0.91 36.09
C GLU A 359 -15.66 2.05 37.10
N PHE A 360 -15.30 1.75 38.34
CA PHE A 360 -15.01 2.75 39.37
C PHE A 360 -13.86 3.68 38.96
N ASN A 361 -12.75 3.12 38.42
CA ASN A 361 -11.62 3.93 37.97
C ASN A 361 -12.03 4.89 36.85
N LYS A 362 -12.86 4.44 35.89
CA LYS A 362 -13.38 5.28 34.82
C LYS A 362 -14.33 6.37 35.33
N GLU A 363 -15.22 6.06 36.26
CA GLU A 363 -16.10 7.06 36.89
C GLU A 363 -15.30 8.15 37.63
N LEU A 364 -14.29 7.74 38.38
CA LEU A 364 -13.42 8.65 39.10
C LEU A 364 -12.60 9.52 38.13
N PHE A 365 -12.04 8.92 37.09
CA PHE A 365 -11.34 9.64 36.02
C PHE A 365 -12.23 10.68 35.36
N ASN A 366 -13.43 10.31 34.94
CA ASN A 366 -14.37 11.21 34.29
C ASN A 366 -14.83 12.32 35.19
N LYS A 367 -14.98 12.04 36.46
CA LYS A 367 -15.40 13.07 37.48
C LYS A 367 -14.33 14.14 37.68
N GLU A 368 -13.06 13.75 37.66
CA GLU A 368 -11.92 14.64 37.87
C GLU A 368 -11.11 14.83 36.57
N LYS A 369 -11.79 14.78 35.40
CA LYS A 369 -11.20 14.79 34.06
C LYS A 369 -10.22 15.95 33.86
N GLY A 370 -10.54 17.13 34.35
CA GLY A 370 -9.65 18.31 34.23
C GLY A 370 -8.33 18.17 34.96
N PHE A 371 -8.31 17.48 36.11
CA PHE A 371 -7.06 17.19 36.81
C PHE A 371 -6.22 16.17 36.04
N PHE A 372 -6.84 15.11 35.55
CA PHE A 372 -6.12 14.06 34.81
C PHE A 372 -5.64 14.55 33.45
N GLU A 373 -6.36 15.47 32.80
CA GLU A 373 -5.86 16.15 31.60
C GLU A 373 -4.57 16.93 31.90
N PHE A 374 -4.60 17.72 32.97
CA PHE A 374 -3.43 18.49 33.39
C PHE A 374 -2.26 17.60 33.77
N LEU A 375 -2.52 16.52 34.52
CA LEU A 375 -1.55 15.54 34.95
C LEU A 375 -0.92 14.78 33.75
N PHE A 376 -1.73 14.41 32.78
CA PHE A 376 -1.26 13.72 31.59
C PHE A 376 -0.38 14.62 30.71
N LYS A 377 -0.77 15.88 30.55
CA LYS A 377 0.08 16.86 29.87
C LYS A 377 1.43 17.02 30.59
N HIS A 378 1.44 17.05 31.92
CA HIS A 378 2.68 17.07 32.70
C HIS A 378 3.50 15.80 32.54
N TRP A 379 2.85 14.64 32.46
CA TRP A 379 3.54 13.36 32.25
C TRP A 379 4.17 13.24 30.85
N LEU A 380 3.58 13.86 29.83
CA LEU A 380 4.12 13.89 28.46
C LEU A 380 5.32 14.84 28.28
N HIS A 381 5.62 15.69 29.24
CA HIS A 381 6.80 16.56 29.27
C HIS A 381 8.01 15.86 29.86
#